data_698d6e8879860912b7318d23460f8b84
#
_entry.id   698d6e8879860912b7318d23460f8b84
#
_cell.length_a   1.000
_cell.length_b   1.000
_cell.length_c   1.000
_cell.angle_alpha   90.00
_cell.angle_beta   90.00
_cell.angle_gamma   90.00
#
_symmetry.space_group_name_H-M   'P 1'
#
loop_
_entity.id
_entity.type
_entity.pdbx_description
1 polymer ?
#
loop_
_entity_poly.entity_id
_entity_poly.type
_entity_poly.pdbx_seq_one_letter_code
_entity_poly.pdbx_strand_id
1 'polypeptide(L)'
;MRDYHDREWGVPVHDDRLLFEFLVLEGAQAGLSWMTILRKRDAYRTAFKGFDPAAVARFNDASIERLMGLSSIVRNRLKIRSAIRNARVVRSIAAEQRSFDAYVWSFVGGRPKRNAWETMGDIPAQTAEAQALSKDLIARGANFVGPTICYAFLQATGLVNDHLVSCFRYRQL
;
A
#
# COMPACT_ATOMS: atom_id res chain seq x y z
N MET A 1 -9.02 0.98 -14.91
CA MET A 1 -9.76 1.24 -13.65
C MET A 1 -10.83 0.19 -13.40
N ARG A 2 -11.69 -0.14 -14.38
CA ARG A 2 -12.76 -1.14 -14.17
C ARG A 2 -12.19 -2.49 -13.72
N ASP A 3 -11.22 -3.07 -14.44
CA ASP A 3 -10.63 -4.36 -14.08
C ASP A 3 -10.00 -4.36 -12.69
N TYR A 4 -9.33 -3.26 -12.31
CA TYR A 4 -8.76 -3.09 -10.98
C TYR A 4 -9.86 -3.08 -9.91
N HIS A 5 -10.92 -2.28 -10.10
CA HIS A 5 -12.06 -2.23 -9.19
C HIS A 5 -12.79 -3.58 -9.10
N ASP A 6 -13.03 -4.22 -10.26
CA ASP A 6 -13.88 -5.40 -10.32
C ASP A 6 -13.18 -6.69 -9.84
N ARG A 7 -11.83 -6.71 -9.83
CA ARG A 7 -11.08 -7.95 -9.59
C ARG A 7 -10.04 -7.86 -8.47
N GLU A 8 -9.60 -6.65 -8.10
CA GLU A 8 -8.45 -6.49 -7.20
C GLU A 8 -8.76 -5.60 -6.00
N TRP A 9 -9.31 -4.40 -6.20
CA TRP A 9 -9.55 -3.46 -5.13
C TRP A 9 -10.53 -4.03 -4.10
N GLY A 10 -10.12 -4.01 -2.81
CA GLY A 10 -10.90 -4.54 -1.71
C GLY A 10 -10.82 -6.06 -1.53
N VAL A 11 -10.09 -6.77 -2.39
CA VAL A 11 -9.85 -8.21 -2.20
C VAL A 11 -8.83 -8.41 -1.07
N PRO A 12 -9.11 -9.25 -0.05
CA PRO A 12 -8.18 -9.52 1.04
C PRO A 12 -6.83 -10.04 0.53
N VAL A 13 -5.75 -9.37 0.92
CA VAL A 13 -4.37 -9.72 0.56
C VAL A 13 -3.66 -10.26 1.80
N HIS A 14 -3.08 -11.47 1.68
CA HIS A 14 -2.32 -12.17 2.71
C HIS A 14 -0.89 -12.55 2.27
N ASP A 15 -0.36 -11.84 1.28
CA ASP A 15 1.02 -12.02 0.79
C ASP A 15 1.86 -10.80 1.15
N ASP A 16 2.92 -10.98 1.94
CA ASP A 16 3.79 -9.90 2.44
C ASP A 16 4.38 -9.06 1.30
N ARG A 17 4.68 -9.68 0.16
CA ARG A 17 5.27 -9.00 -0.99
C ARG A 17 4.25 -8.12 -1.69
N LEU A 18 3.03 -8.62 -1.86
CA LEU A 18 1.94 -7.86 -2.45
C LEU A 18 1.47 -6.74 -1.52
N LEU A 19 1.43 -6.98 -0.21
CA LEU A 19 1.17 -5.93 0.79
C LEU A 19 2.25 -4.83 0.72
N PHE A 20 3.52 -5.19 0.61
CA PHE A 20 4.59 -4.21 0.44
C PHE A 20 4.50 -3.47 -0.91
N GLU A 21 4.11 -4.16 -2.00
CA GLU A 21 3.83 -3.53 -3.30
C GLU A 21 2.79 -2.41 -3.14
N PHE A 22 1.63 -2.71 -2.54
CA PHE A 22 0.59 -1.70 -2.32
C PHE A 22 1.06 -0.55 -1.44
N LEU A 23 1.77 -0.83 -0.36
CA LEU A 23 2.30 0.23 0.52
C LEU A 23 3.21 1.20 -0.25
N VAL A 24 4.07 0.69 -1.13
CA VAL A 24 4.95 1.53 -1.96
C VAL A 24 4.16 2.28 -3.03
N LEU A 25 3.20 1.64 -3.68
CA LEU A 25 2.42 2.25 -4.76
C LEU A 25 1.50 3.35 -4.22
N GLU A 26 0.84 3.16 -3.07
CA GLU A 26 0.03 4.19 -2.41
C GLU A 26 0.90 5.39 -1.98
N GLY A 27 2.08 5.14 -1.43
CA GLY A 27 3.04 6.20 -1.15
C GLY A 27 3.53 6.92 -2.42
N ALA A 28 3.72 6.19 -3.51
CA ALA A 28 4.10 6.77 -4.80
C ALA A 28 2.97 7.60 -5.43
N GLN A 29 1.71 7.30 -5.13
CA GLN A 29 0.53 8.00 -5.61
C GLN A 29 0.41 9.42 -5.04
N ALA A 30 0.98 9.72 -3.88
CA ALA A 30 0.87 11.03 -3.25
C ALA A 30 1.10 12.19 -4.25
N GLY A 31 0.07 13.04 -4.43
CA GLY A 31 0.07 14.14 -5.40
C GLY A 31 -0.14 13.73 -6.87
N LEU A 32 -0.49 12.47 -7.14
CA LEU A 32 -0.75 11.92 -8.48
C LEU A 32 -2.10 11.20 -8.51
N SER A 33 -2.60 10.86 -9.71
CA SER A 33 -3.77 10.00 -9.84
C SER A 33 -3.38 8.53 -9.69
N TRP A 34 -4.28 7.73 -9.09
CA TRP A 34 -4.10 6.28 -8.99
C TRP A 34 -3.94 5.62 -10.38
N MET A 35 -4.66 6.10 -11.37
CA MET A 35 -4.51 5.65 -12.76
C MET A 35 -3.07 5.80 -13.27
N THR A 36 -2.38 6.86 -12.90
CA THR A 36 -0.97 7.08 -13.27
C THR A 36 -0.09 5.99 -12.67
N ILE A 37 -0.35 5.59 -11.42
CA ILE A 37 0.39 4.53 -10.73
C ILE A 37 0.09 3.17 -11.34
N LEU A 38 -1.19 2.84 -11.58
CA LEU A 38 -1.58 1.57 -12.20
C LEU A 38 -0.93 1.35 -13.57
N ARG A 39 -0.86 2.38 -14.41
CA ARG A 39 -0.19 2.30 -15.71
C ARG A 39 1.32 2.03 -15.61
N LYS A 40 1.92 2.37 -14.48
CA LYS A 40 3.36 2.20 -14.22
C LYS A 40 3.68 0.97 -13.37
N ARG A 41 2.66 0.23 -12.90
CA ARG A 41 2.78 -0.84 -11.91
C ARG A 41 3.78 -1.94 -12.33
N ASP A 42 3.72 -2.41 -13.57
CA ASP A 42 4.63 -3.45 -14.05
C ASP A 42 6.08 -2.95 -14.14
N ALA A 43 6.25 -1.67 -14.51
CA ALA A 43 7.57 -1.04 -14.47
C ALA A 43 8.09 -0.90 -13.03
N TYR A 44 7.23 -0.59 -12.07
CA TYR A 44 7.58 -0.61 -10.65
C TYR A 44 7.96 -2.01 -10.18
N ARG A 45 7.21 -3.05 -10.54
CA ARG A 45 7.56 -4.46 -10.22
C ARG A 45 8.96 -4.81 -10.72
N THR A 46 9.26 -4.49 -11.97
CA THR A 46 10.59 -4.71 -12.55
C THR A 46 11.66 -3.90 -11.82
N ALA A 47 11.43 -2.60 -11.60
CA ALA A 47 12.38 -1.68 -10.99
C ALA A 47 12.71 -2.04 -9.53
N PHE A 48 11.71 -2.49 -8.78
CA PHE A 48 11.79 -2.84 -7.35
C PHE A 48 11.86 -4.35 -7.10
N LYS A 49 12.39 -5.14 -8.07
CA LYS A 49 12.67 -6.58 -7.87
C LYS A 49 11.45 -7.39 -7.43
N GLY A 50 10.29 -7.15 -8.07
CA GLY A 50 9.02 -7.80 -7.72
C GLY A 50 8.55 -7.46 -6.31
N PHE A 51 8.95 -6.32 -5.79
CA PHE A 51 8.65 -5.86 -4.41
C PHE A 51 9.08 -6.86 -3.33
N ASP A 52 10.17 -7.59 -3.55
CA ASP A 52 10.82 -8.36 -2.50
C ASP A 52 11.43 -7.40 -1.46
N PRO A 53 10.90 -7.33 -0.23
CA PRO A 53 11.40 -6.39 0.77
C PRO A 53 12.88 -6.62 1.11
N ALA A 54 13.35 -7.88 1.04
CA ALA A 54 14.75 -8.19 1.31
C ALA A 54 15.68 -7.67 0.20
N ALA A 55 15.25 -7.73 -1.05
CA ALA A 55 16.00 -7.19 -2.17
C ALA A 55 15.99 -5.65 -2.17
N VAL A 56 14.82 -5.03 -1.98
CA VAL A 56 14.67 -3.56 -1.97
C VAL A 56 15.41 -2.92 -0.82
N ALA A 57 15.40 -3.52 0.38
CA ALA A 57 16.11 -3.01 1.55
C ALA A 57 17.64 -2.88 1.35
N ARG A 58 18.22 -3.63 0.39
CA ARG A 58 19.64 -3.59 0.03
C ARG A 58 19.98 -2.53 -1.02
N PHE A 59 19.00 -1.83 -1.57
CA PHE A 59 19.27 -0.76 -2.52
C PHE A 59 20.10 0.35 -1.86
N ASN A 60 21.09 0.83 -2.61
CA ASN A 60 22.05 1.87 -2.24
C ASN A 60 21.90 3.10 -3.15
N ASP A 61 22.80 4.08 -3.01
CA ASP A 61 22.73 5.31 -3.81
C ASP A 61 22.85 5.03 -5.32
N ALA A 62 23.66 4.08 -5.74
CA ALA A 62 23.74 3.68 -7.16
C ALA A 62 22.40 3.11 -7.66
N SER A 63 21.68 2.37 -6.81
CA SER A 63 20.31 1.91 -7.11
C SER A 63 19.34 3.06 -7.25
N ILE A 64 19.44 4.07 -6.39
CA ILE A 64 18.60 5.27 -6.44
C ILE A 64 18.84 6.03 -7.75
N GLU A 65 20.11 6.26 -8.13
CA GLU A 65 20.44 6.96 -9.38
C GLU A 65 19.91 6.19 -10.60
N ARG A 66 20.07 4.86 -10.63
CA ARG A 66 19.50 4.01 -11.68
C ARG A 66 17.98 4.17 -11.77
N LEU A 67 17.28 4.16 -10.62
CA LEU A 67 15.81 4.32 -10.58
C LEU A 67 15.38 5.73 -11.02
N MET A 68 16.14 6.77 -10.65
CA MET A 68 15.90 8.14 -11.11
C MET A 68 16.05 8.31 -12.63
N GLY A 69 16.83 7.45 -13.29
CA GLY A 69 16.96 7.40 -14.75
C GLY A 69 15.77 6.76 -15.47
N LEU A 70 14.87 6.05 -14.77
CA LEU A 70 13.76 5.32 -15.37
C LEU A 70 12.53 6.21 -15.57
N SER A 71 12.19 6.56 -16.82
CA SER A 71 10.96 7.31 -17.15
C SER A 71 9.68 6.49 -16.94
N SER A 72 9.81 5.18 -16.86
CA SER A 72 8.71 4.24 -16.66
C SER A 72 8.14 4.24 -15.25
N ILE A 73 8.84 4.77 -14.24
CA ILE A 73 8.34 4.98 -12.88
C ILE A 73 8.23 6.48 -12.56
N VAL A 74 7.68 6.82 -11.40
CA VAL A 74 7.67 8.21 -10.89
C VAL A 74 9.08 8.57 -10.44
N ARG A 75 9.73 9.49 -11.18
CA ARG A 75 11.08 9.98 -10.88
C ARG A 75 11.07 10.99 -9.74
N ASN A 76 10.89 10.49 -8.53
CA ASN A 76 10.94 11.30 -7.31
C ASN A 76 11.87 10.62 -6.31
N ARG A 77 13.01 11.25 -6.03
CA ARG A 77 14.06 10.72 -5.16
C ARG A 77 13.55 10.42 -3.74
N LEU A 78 12.67 11.27 -3.20
CA LEU A 78 12.11 11.07 -1.86
C LEU A 78 11.21 9.83 -1.82
N LYS A 79 10.38 9.60 -2.83
CA LYS A 79 9.52 8.42 -2.95
C LYS A 79 10.34 7.13 -3.14
N ILE A 80 11.42 7.19 -3.93
CA ILE A 80 12.34 6.05 -4.11
C ILE A 80 13.05 5.72 -2.78
N ARG A 81 13.60 6.71 -2.10
CA ARG A 81 14.22 6.52 -0.77
C ARG A 81 13.23 6.00 0.26
N SER A 82 12.00 6.49 0.22
CA SER A 82 10.92 6.00 1.07
C SER A 82 10.65 4.50 0.86
N ALA A 83 10.54 4.05 -0.38
CA ALA A 83 10.33 2.63 -0.68
C ALA A 83 11.44 1.75 -0.09
N ILE A 84 12.71 2.19 -0.18
CA ILE A 84 13.86 1.48 0.41
C ILE A 84 13.78 1.46 1.93
N ARG A 85 13.44 2.59 2.53
CA ARG A 85 13.28 2.72 3.98
C ARG A 85 12.12 1.85 4.48
N ASN A 86 10.99 1.91 3.81
CA ASN A 86 9.82 1.11 4.14
C ASN A 86 10.09 -0.40 3.99
N ALA A 87 10.91 -0.82 3.02
CA ALA A 87 11.35 -2.21 2.90
C ALA A 87 12.10 -2.69 4.16
N ARG A 88 12.95 -1.84 4.74
CA ARG A 88 13.66 -2.16 5.98
C ARG A 88 12.71 -2.26 7.17
N VAL A 89 11.73 -1.34 7.25
CA VAL A 89 10.69 -1.36 8.29
C VAL A 89 9.83 -2.62 8.17
N VAL A 90 9.36 -2.96 6.96
CA VAL A 90 8.56 -4.18 6.72
C VAL A 90 9.32 -5.44 7.13
N ARG A 91 10.61 -5.52 6.84
CA ARG A 91 11.46 -6.65 7.28
C ARG A 91 11.60 -6.73 8.80
N SER A 92 11.78 -5.59 9.47
CA SER A 92 11.85 -5.55 10.94
C SER A 92 10.53 -6.04 11.56
N ILE A 93 9.41 -5.53 11.03
CA ILE A 93 8.07 -5.94 11.46
C ILE A 93 7.87 -7.46 11.26
N ALA A 94 8.22 -7.98 10.09
CA ALA A 94 8.06 -9.41 9.81
C ALA A 94 8.90 -10.28 10.77
N ALA A 95 10.09 -9.83 11.16
CA ALA A 95 10.92 -10.51 12.14
C ALA A 95 10.32 -10.48 13.57
N GLU A 96 9.65 -9.38 13.94
CA GLU A 96 9.04 -9.21 15.26
C GLU A 96 7.66 -9.88 15.37
N GLN A 97 6.85 -9.80 14.30
CA GLN A 97 5.41 -10.12 14.28
C GLN A 97 5.07 -11.39 13.46
N ARG A 98 6.07 -12.20 13.08
CA ARG A 98 5.95 -13.40 12.25
C ARG A 98 5.81 -13.11 10.75
N SER A 99 5.08 -12.04 10.34
CA SER A 99 4.92 -11.58 8.96
C SER A 99 4.43 -10.14 8.94
N PHE A 100 4.59 -9.47 7.80
CA PHE A 100 3.97 -8.16 7.58
C PHE A 100 2.44 -8.29 7.47
N ASP A 101 1.96 -9.40 6.92
CA ASP A 101 0.54 -9.78 6.89
C ASP A 101 -0.06 -9.80 8.31
N ALA A 102 0.50 -10.59 9.22
CA ALA A 102 0.00 -10.68 10.59
C ALA A 102 -0.04 -9.30 11.28
N TYR A 103 0.97 -8.46 11.02
CA TYR A 103 1.04 -7.12 11.56
C TYR A 103 -0.08 -6.22 11.03
N VAL A 104 -0.25 -6.08 9.71
CA VAL A 104 -1.26 -5.16 9.16
C VAL A 104 -2.68 -5.61 9.48
N TRP A 105 -2.95 -6.92 9.45
CA TRP A 105 -4.25 -7.47 9.78
C TRP A 105 -4.63 -7.32 11.26
N SER A 106 -3.66 -7.17 12.16
CA SER A 106 -3.92 -6.91 13.58
C SER A 106 -4.69 -5.61 13.82
N PHE A 107 -4.51 -4.59 12.96
CA PHE A 107 -5.19 -3.29 13.08
C PHE A 107 -6.69 -3.35 12.79
N VAL A 108 -7.15 -4.41 12.14
CA VAL A 108 -8.59 -4.65 11.85
C VAL A 108 -9.15 -5.90 12.54
N GLY A 109 -8.41 -6.44 13.52
CA GLY A 109 -8.85 -7.61 14.30
C GLY A 109 -8.76 -8.94 13.53
N GLY A 110 -7.87 -9.03 12.54
CA GLY A 110 -7.57 -10.25 11.77
C GLY A 110 -8.63 -10.65 10.74
N ARG A 111 -9.58 -9.80 10.43
CA ARG A 111 -10.64 -10.02 9.42
C ARG A 111 -11.03 -8.72 8.73
N PRO A 112 -11.55 -8.78 7.48
CA PRO A 112 -12.01 -7.58 6.79
C PRO A 112 -13.06 -6.81 7.60
N LYS A 113 -12.86 -5.50 7.75
CA LYS A 113 -13.87 -4.62 8.31
C LYS A 113 -14.79 -4.17 7.18
N ARG A 114 -16.07 -4.55 7.24
CA ARG A 114 -17.06 -4.12 6.25
C ARG A 114 -17.73 -2.83 6.73
N ASN A 115 -17.61 -1.77 5.94
CA ASN A 115 -18.36 -0.53 6.11
C ASN A 115 -19.63 -0.57 5.25
N ALA A 116 -20.57 0.36 5.46
CA ALA A 116 -21.86 0.38 4.75
C ALA A 116 -22.12 1.80 4.20
N TRP A 117 -21.25 2.24 3.29
CA TRP A 117 -21.34 3.56 2.68
C TRP A 117 -22.42 3.58 1.57
N GLU A 118 -23.30 4.54 1.62
CA GLU A 118 -24.36 4.71 0.61
C GLU A 118 -23.86 5.56 -0.57
N THR A 119 -23.02 6.55 -0.30
CA THR A 119 -22.46 7.45 -1.31
C THR A 119 -20.95 7.60 -1.15
N MET A 120 -20.28 8.04 -2.20
CA MET A 120 -18.85 8.36 -2.16
C MET A 120 -18.50 9.46 -1.15
N GLY A 121 -19.45 10.35 -0.87
CA GLY A 121 -19.30 11.44 0.10
C GLY A 121 -19.28 10.97 1.56
N ASP A 122 -19.79 9.76 1.83
CA ASP A 122 -19.81 9.18 3.17
C ASP A 122 -18.46 8.58 3.57
N ILE A 123 -17.63 8.26 2.57
CA ILE A 123 -16.31 7.65 2.78
C ILE A 123 -15.38 8.71 3.40
N PRO A 124 -14.89 8.51 4.64
CA PRO A 124 -14.02 9.49 5.29
C PRO A 124 -12.64 9.52 4.62
N ALA A 125 -11.91 10.62 4.82
CA ALA A 125 -10.54 10.73 4.34
C ALA A 125 -9.56 9.80 5.11
N GLN A 126 -9.93 9.34 6.30
CA GLN A 126 -9.14 8.46 7.16
C GLN A 126 -10.01 7.83 8.25
N THR A 127 -9.59 6.68 8.77
CA THR A 127 -10.27 5.98 9.89
C THR A 127 -9.34 5.82 11.09
N ALA A 128 -9.88 5.38 12.21
CA ALA A 128 -9.09 5.12 13.42
C ALA A 128 -8.02 4.05 13.19
N GLU A 129 -8.34 2.99 12.43
CA GLU A 129 -7.40 1.93 12.06
C GLU A 129 -6.26 2.47 11.19
N ALA A 130 -6.59 3.32 10.21
CA ALA A 130 -5.58 3.95 9.34
C ALA A 130 -4.68 4.91 10.11
N GLN A 131 -5.25 5.66 11.07
CA GLN A 131 -4.46 6.52 11.97
C GLN A 131 -3.53 5.72 12.87
N ALA A 132 -4.01 4.61 13.44
CA ALA A 132 -3.21 3.72 14.28
C ALA A 132 -2.07 3.08 13.48
N LEU A 133 -2.35 2.52 12.30
CA LEU A 133 -1.36 1.95 11.40
C LEU A 133 -0.31 3.00 10.99
N SER A 134 -0.75 4.19 10.59
CA SER A 134 0.13 5.30 10.21
C SER A 134 1.06 5.69 11.35
N LYS A 135 0.51 5.87 12.55
CA LYS A 135 1.27 6.25 13.74
C LYS A 135 2.37 5.23 14.06
N ASP A 136 2.05 3.93 14.04
CA ASP A 136 3.02 2.88 14.34
C ASP A 136 4.08 2.76 13.24
N LEU A 137 3.69 2.79 11.95
CA LEU A 137 4.64 2.78 10.84
C LEU A 137 5.61 3.96 10.88
N ILE A 138 5.10 5.18 11.19
CA ILE A 138 5.95 6.37 11.33
C ILE A 138 6.90 6.22 12.53
N ALA A 139 6.43 5.72 13.66
CA ALA A 139 7.27 5.48 14.83
C ALA A 139 8.41 4.48 14.55
N ARG A 140 8.14 3.49 13.67
CA ARG A 140 9.16 2.54 13.18
C ARG A 140 10.07 3.13 12.09
N GLY A 141 9.83 4.36 11.69
CA GLY A 141 10.67 5.11 10.75
C GLY A 141 10.21 5.00 9.29
N ALA A 142 9.02 4.50 8.98
CA ALA A 142 8.48 4.52 7.62
C ALA A 142 8.15 5.95 7.16
N ASN A 143 8.12 6.16 5.83
CA ASN A 143 7.80 7.43 5.21
C ASN A 143 6.70 7.25 4.15
N PHE A 144 6.00 8.33 3.79
CA PHE A 144 4.85 8.30 2.86
C PHE A 144 3.78 7.28 3.30
N VAL A 145 3.53 7.25 4.61
CA VAL A 145 2.54 6.37 5.25
C VAL A 145 1.62 7.19 6.16
N GLY A 146 1.27 8.40 5.74
CA GLY A 146 0.28 9.24 6.45
C GLY A 146 -1.09 8.57 6.51
N PRO A 147 -2.00 9.02 7.41
CA PRO A 147 -3.28 8.33 7.66
C PRO A 147 -4.14 8.14 6.40
N THR A 148 -4.16 9.12 5.50
CA THR A 148 -4.90 9.02 4.23
C THR A 148 -4.29 7.96 3.30
N ILE A 149 -2.94 7.87 3.24
CA ILE A 149 -2.25 6.84 2.45
C ILE A 149 -2.47 5.47 3.07
N CYS A 150 -2.39 5.35 4.40
CA CYS A 150 -2.69 4.12 5.10
C CYS A 150 -4.15 3.68 4.88
N TYR A 151 -5.10 4.63 4.83
CA TYR A 151 -6.49 4.28 4.55
C TYR A 151 -6.67 3.75 3.13
N ALA A 152 -6.07 4.40 2.12
CA ALA A 152 -6.07 3.89 0.76
C ALA A 152 -5.42 2.50 0.66
N PHE A 153 -4.34 2.26 1.41
CA PHE A 153 -3.72 0.94 1.54
C PHE A 153 -4.67 -0.10 2.14
N LEU A 154 -5.39 0.22 3.25
CA LEU A 154 -6.37 -0.69 3.85
C LEU A 154 -7.50 -1.04 2.87
N GLN A 155 -8.00 -0.05 2.11
CA GLN A 155 -9.01 -0.24 1.08
C GLN A 155 -8.50 -1.14 -0.06
N ALA A 156 -7.33 -0.80 -0.62
CA ALA A 156 -6.77 -1.51 -1.77
C ALA A 156 -6.47 -2.98 -1.47
N THR A 157 -6.07 -3.28 -0.23
CA THR A 157 -5.67 -4.63 0.21
C THR A 157 -6.78 -5.42 0.92
N GLY A 158 -8.00 -4.90 0.92
CA GLY A 158 -9.17 -5.58 1.46
C GLY A 158 -9.22 -5.75 2.98
N LEU A 159 -8.35 -5.01 3.72
CA LEU A 159 -8.47 -4.94 5.18
C LEU A 159 -9.75 -4.20 5.58
N VAL A 160 -10.21 -3.28 4.74
CA VAL A 160 -11.55 -2.70 4.82
C VAL A 160 -12.27 -2.88 3.49
N ASN A 161 -13.56 -3.25 3.55
CA ASN A 161 -14.44 -3.27 2.39
C ASN A 161 -15.22 -1.96 2.36
N ASP A 162 -14.82 -1.07 1.46
CA ASP A 162 -15.41 0.26 1.26
C ASP A 162 -16.14 0.39 -0.08
N HIS A 163 -16.46 -0.73 -0.72
CA HIS A 163 -17.43 -0.69 -1.81
C HIS A 163 -18.76 -0.12 -1.31
N LEU A 164 -19.39 0.74 -2.08
CA LEU A 164 -20.73 1.24 -1.75
C LEU A 164 -21.71 0.07 -1.66
N VAL A 165 -22.71 0.19 -0.80
CA VAL A 165 -23.75 -0.86 -0.63
C VAL A 165 -24.48 -1.19 -1.94
N SER A 166 -24.54 -0.25 -2.88
CA SER A 166 -25.09 -0.42 -4.23
C SER A 166 -24.13 -1.10 -5.21
N CYS A 167 -22.84 -1.22 -4.88
CA CYS A 167 -21.85 -1.87 -5.72
C CYS A 167 -21.99 -3.39 -5.65
N PHE A 168 -21.91 -4.06 -6.81
CA PHE A 168 -22.00 -5.52 -6.87
C PHE A 168 -20.90 -6.24 -6.07
N ARG A 169 -19.72 -5.61 -5.91
CA ARG A 169 -18.60 -6.15 -5.15
C ARG A 169 -18.85 -6.13 -3.64
N TYR A 170 -19.70 -5.23 -3.14
CA TYR A 170 -19.96 -5.08 -1.70
C TYR A 170 -20.33 -6.39 -1.00
N ARG A 171 -21.15 -7.21 -1.67
CA ARG A 171 -21.65 -8.49 -1.11
C ARG A 171 -20.73 -9.67 -1.41
N GLN A 172 -19.76 -9.50 -2.30
CA GLN A 172 -18.83 -10.55 -2.71
C GLN A 172 -17.57 -10.60 -1.84
N LEU A 173 -17.29 -9.49 -1.14
CA LEU A 173 -16.17 -9.28 -0.24
C LEU A 173 -16.69 -8.94 1.18
#